data_629eadfa3a5bd2c51f17b2cedff9deef
#
_entry.id   629eadfa3a5bd2c51f17b2cedff9deef
#
_cell.length_a   1.000
_cell.length_b   1.000
_cell.length_c   1.000
_cell.angle_alpha   90.00
_cell.angle_beta   90.00
_cell.angle_gamma   90.00
#
_symmetry.space_group_name_H-M   'P 1'
#
loop_
_entity.id
_entity.type
_entity.pdbx_description
1 polymer ?
#
loop_
_entity_poly.entity_id
_entity_poly.type
_entity_poly.pdbx_seq_one_letter_code
_entity_poly.pdbx_strand_id
1 'polypeptide(L)'
;GIHVVAVQLQDVSPPKEVIGAFKDVASAKEDKNRMINQAEGYRNDVIPKARGEAEAMIRDAEGFKEARIKRAEGDAAKFTTIFKEYRKAKSITEKRLYLESEYLKYLILLLKNY
;
A
#
# COMPACT_ATOMS: atom_id res chain seq x y z
N GLY A 1 -40.22 72.82 24.31
CA GLY A 1 -39.54 72.01 23.35
C GLY A 1 -38.34 71.31 23.96
N ILE A 2 -38.29 70.02 23.85
CA ILE A 2 -37.15 69.22 24.36
C ILE A 2 -36.14 69.08 23.21
N HIS A 3 -34.94 69.60 23.34
CA HIS A 3 -33.85 69.41 22.42
C HIS A 3 -32.99 68.22 22.89
N VAL A 4 -32.97 67.13 22.14
CA VAL A 4 -32.04 66.02 22.34
C VAL A 4 -30.76 66.36 21.58
N VAL A 5 -29.65 66.64 22.34
CA VAL A 5 -28.39 67.11 21.77
C VAL A 5 -27.43 65.97 21.40
N ALA A 6 -27.49 64.85 22.07
CA ALA A 6 -26.71 63.63 21.75
C ALA A 6 -27.28 62.43 22.48
N VAL A 7 -27.36 61.29 21.75
CA VAL A 7 -27.56 59.96 22.36
C VAL A 7 -26.26 59.19 22.23
N GLN A 8 -25.51 59.05 23.33
CA GLN A 8 -24.33 58.20 23.34
C GLN A 8 -24.74 56.81 23.77
N LEU A 9 -24.61 55.85 22.86
CA LEU A 9 -24.70 54.44 23.19
C LEU A 9 -23.34 54.07 23.82
N GLN A 10 -23.30 53.88 25.14
CA GLN A 10 -22.15 53.32 25.82
C GLN A 10 -22.12 51.82 25.54
N ASP A 11 -20.90 51.30 25.32
CA ASP A 11 -20.67 49.85 25.24
C ASP A 11 -21.23 49.14 26.48
N VAL A 12 -22.24 48.35 26.27
CA VAL A 12 -22.80 47.50 27.30
C VAL A 12 -21.91 46.27 27.42
N SER A 13 -20.90 46.32 28.28
CA SER A 13 -20.11 45.13 28.62
C SER A 13 -21.01 44.14 29.36
N PRO A 14 -21.12 42.89 28.91
CA PRO A 14 -21.86 41.88 29.63
C PRO A 14 -21.28 41.64 31.03
N PRO A 15 -22.11 41.26 32.03
CA PRO A 15 -21.61 40.94 33.37
C PRO A 15 -20.46 39.95 33.31
N LYS A 16 -19.48 40.06 34.22
CA LYS A 16 -18.27 39.21 34.24
C LYS A 16 -18.60 37.68 34.24
N GLU A 17 -19.70 37.33 34.91
CA GLU A 17 -20.19 35.95 34.98
C GLU A 17 -20.65 35.43 33.61
N VAL A 18 -21.22 36.25 32.75
CA VAL A 18 -21.66 35.91 31.40
C VAL A 18 -20.49 35.82 30.44
N ILE A 19 -19.42 36.60 30.64
CA ILE A 19 -18.20 36.55 29.81
C ILE A 19 -17.53 35.18 29.91
N GLY A 20 -17.50 34.56 31.10
CA GLY A 20 -17.01 33.21 31.33
C GLY A 20 -17.78 32.17 30.48
N ALA A 21 -19.13 32.21 30.58
CA ALA A 21 -19.98 31.33 29.84
C ALA A 21 -19.82 31.49 28.31
N PHE A 22 -19.69 32.70 27.80
CA PHE A 22 -19.41 32.94 26.37
C PHE A 22 -18.07 32.38 25.91
N LYS A 23 -17.02 32.51 26.74
CA LYS A 23 -15.70 31.93 26.48
C LYS A 23 -15.77 30.42 26.43
N ASP A 24 -16.49 29.79 27.35
CA ASP A 24 -16.67 28.33 27.37
C ASP A 24 -17.39 27.82 26.14
N VAL A 25 -18.44 28.52 25.68
CA VAL A 25 -19.15 28.18 24.44
C VAL A 25 -18.23 28.35 23.23
N ALA A 26 -17.45 29.42 23.17
CA ALA A 26 -16.51 29.64 22.06
C ALA A 26 -15.42 28.54 22.04
N SER A 27 -14.84 28.23 23.21
CA SER A 27 -13.86 27.16 23.36
C SER A 27 -14.42 25.81 22.97
N ALA A 28 -15.64 25.47 23.42
CA ALA A 28 -16.30 24.22 23.06
C ALA A 28 -16.57 24.11 21.53
N LYS A 29 -16.90 25.24 20.88
CA LYS A 29 -17.07 25.27 19.43
C LYS A 29 -15.74 25.07 18.69
N GLU A 30 -14.68 25.68 19.18
CA GLU A 30 -13.32 25.48 18.61
C GLU A 30 -12.86 24.03 18.81
N ASP A 31 -13.06 23.46 19.99
CA ASP A 31 -12.71 22.07 20.27
C ASP A 31 -13.48 21.09 19.38
N LYS A 32 -14.78 21.33 19.20
CA LYS A 32 -15.59 20.56 18.27
C LYS A 32 -15.04 20.61 16.83
N ASN A 33 -14.73 21.81 16.34
CA ASN A 33 -14.18 21.99 15.00
C ASN A 33 -12.80 21.32 14.87
N ARG A 34 -11.96 21.45 15.90
CA ARG A 34 -10.66 20.76 15.93
C ARG A 34 -10.82 19.25 15.86
N MET A 35 -11.73 18.65 16.63
CA MET A 35 -11.98 17.22 16.61
C MET A 35 -12.51 16.75 15.25
N ILE A 36 -13.41 17.51 14.62
CA ILE A 36 -13.90 17.21 13.26
C ILE A 36 -12.75 17.24 12.26
N ASN A 37 -11.95 18.30 12.25
CA ASN A 37 -10.83 18.44 11.32
C ASN A 37 -9.77 17.33 11.54
N GLN A 38 -9.51 16.96 12.78
CA GLN A 38 -8.61 15.84 13.10
C GLN A 38 -9.16 14.49 12.58
N ALA A 39 -10.47 14.25 12.79
CA ALA A 39 -11.11 13.03 12.30
C ALA A 39 -11.15 12.96 10.77
N GLU A 40 -11.41 14.09 10.12
CA GLU A 40 -11.36 14.17 8.65
C GLU A 40 -9.93 13.99 8.11
N GLY A 41 -8.94 14.60 8.76
CA GLY A 41 -7.53 14.41 8.44
C GLY A 41 -7.13 12.94 8.55
N TYR A 42 -7.49 12.29 9.65
CA TYR A 42 -7.25 10.86 9.86
C TYR A 42 -7.92 9.98 8.79
N ARG A 43 -9.19 10.27 8.50
CA ARG A 43 -9.92 9.58 7.44
C ARG A 43 -9.25 9.72 6.07
N ASN A 44 -8.82 10.94 5.74
CA ASN A 44 -8.21 11.25 4.45
C ASN A 44 -6.78 10.68 4.31
N ASP A 45 -6.13 10.34 5.41
CA ASP A 45 -4.84 9.64 5.41
C ASP A 45 -5.02 8.11 5.34
N VAL A 46 -5.81 7.55 6.23
CA VAL A 46 -5.92 6.09 6.39
C VAL A 46 -6.62 5.41 5.22
N ILE A 47 -7.70 6.00 4.69
CA ILE A 47 -8.47 5.34 3.63
C ILE A 47 -7.68 5.24 2.31
N PRO A 48 -7.03 6.30 1.80
CA PRO A 48 -6.23 6.19 0.59
C PRO A 48 -5.04 5.25 0.76
N LYS A 49 -4.40 5.26 1.93
CA LYS A 49 -3.29 4.37 2.25
C LYS A 49 -3.72 2.91 2.24
N ALA A 50 -4.80 2.58 2.91
CA ALA A 50 -5.34 1.22 2.92
C ALA A 50 -5.76 0.75 1.52
N ARG A 51 -6.35 1.63 0.71
CA ARG A 51 -6.67 1.32 -0.68
C ARG A 51 -5.42 1.07 -1.52
N GLY A 52 -4.40 1.90 -1.36
CA GLY A 52 -3.12 1.74 -2.05
C GLY A 52 -2.42 0.42 -1.69
N GLU A 53 -2.41 0.06 -0.40
CA GLU A 53 -1.86 -1.21 0.07
C GLU A 53 -2.63 -2.43 -0.48
N ALA A 54 -3.97 -2.36 -0.48
CA ALA A 54 -4.80 -3.41 -1.04
C ALA A 54 -4.56 -3.59 -2.55
N GLU A 55 -4.47 -2.49 -3.29
CA GLU A 55 -4.22 -2.53 -4.73
C GLU A 55 -2.80 -3.04 -5.05
N ALA A 56 -1.80 -2.66 -4.25
CA ALA A 56 -0.45 -3.19 -4.37
C ALA A 56 -0.42 -4.72 -4.14
N MET A 57 -1.09 -5.21 -3.11
CA MET A 57 -1.20 -6.67 -2.85
C MET A 57 -1.85 -7.42 -4.01
N ILE A 58 -2.90 -6.85 -4.60
CA ILE A 58 -3.57 -7.47 -5.76
C ILE A 58 -2.63 -7.53 -6.95
N ARG A 59 -1.94 -6.43 -7.27
CA ARG A 59 -1.00 -6.38 -8.40
C ARG A 59 0.21 -7.30 -8.20
N ASP A 60 0.73 -7.39 -6.99
CA ASP A 60 1.81 -8.31 -6.65
C ASP A 60 1.39 -9.76 -6.83
N ALA A 61 0.17 -10.11 -6.38
CA ALA A 61 -0.39 -11.44 -6.56
C ALA A 61 -0.63 -11.79 -8.03
N GLU A 62 -1.12 -10.84 -8.83
CA GLU A 62 -1.29 -10.99 -10.28
C GLU A 62 0.06 -11.17 -10.97
N GLY A 63 1.05 -10.37 -10.63
CA GLY A 63 2.42 -10.48 -11.13
C GLY A 63 3.05 -11.84 -10.80
N PHE A 64 2.88 -12.29 -9.56
CA PHE A 64 3.34 -13.62 -9.12
C PHE A 64 2.65 -14.75 -9.90
N LYS A 65 1.34 -14.65 -10.07
CA LYS A 65 0.55 -15.61 -10.86
C LYS A 65 1.09 -15.69 -12.30
N GLU A 66 1.28 -14.55 -12.93
CA GLU A 66 1.73 -14.48 -14.32
C GLU A 66 3.16 -15.01 -14.49
N ALA A 67 4.07 -14.64 -13.58
CA ALA A 67 5.42 -15.16 -13.56
C ALA A 67 5.45 -16.69 -13.39
N ARG A 68 4.58 -17.23 -12.54
CA ARG A 68 4.48 -18.67 -12.33
C ARG A 68 3.94 -19.42 -13.55
N ILE A 69 2.94 -18.84 -14.24
CA ILE A 69 2.41 -19.40 -15.48
C ILE A 69 3.50 -19.40 -16.57
N LYS A 70 4.19 -18.27 -16.77
CA LYS A 70 5.26 -18.15 -17.76
C LYS A 70 6.43 -19.10 -17.50
N ARG A 71 6.77 -19.30 -16.23
CA ARG A 71 7.78 -20.28 -15.85
C ARG A 71 7.35 -21.70 -16.21
N ALA A 72 6.11 -22.08 -15.88
CA ALA A 72 5.58 -23.39 -16.22
C ALA A 72 5.48 -23.63 -17.74
N GLU A 73 5.05 -22.62 -18.50
CA GLU A 73 5.05 -22.65 -19.96
C GLU A 73 6.47 -22.85 -20.53
N GLY A 74 7.44 -22.13 -19.98
CA GLY A 74 8.87 -22.25 -20.35
C GLY A 74 9.43 -23.64 -20.06
N ASP A 75 9.13 -24.19 -18.89
CA ASP A 75 9.56 -25.55 -18.51
C ASP A 75 8.92 -26.60 -19.40
N ALA A 76 7.64 -26.47 -19.72
CA ALA A 76 6.94 -27.36 -20.67
C ALA A 76 7.50 -27.28 -22.09
N ALA A 77 7.81 -26.06 -22.56
CA ALA A 77 8.42 -25.86 -23.87
C ALA A 77 9.83 -26.48 -23.94
N LYS A 78 10.62 -26.28 -22.89
CA LYS A 78 11.95 -26.89 -22.73
C LYS A 78 11.85 -28.42 -22.77
N PHE A 79 10.94 -28.99 -21.99
CA PHE A 79 10.71 -30.43 -21.98
C PHE A 79 10.32 -30.93 -23.36
N THR A 80 9.39 -30.28 -24.05
CA THR A 80 8.91 -30.64 -25.37
C THR A 80 10.05 -30.59 -26.39
N THR A 81 10.90 -29.62 -26.32
CA THR A 81 12.07 -29.49 -27.22
C THR A 81 13.07 -30.62 -26.97
N ILE A 82 13.42 -30.89 -25.71
CA ILE A 82 14.31 -32.01 -25.35
C ILE A 82 13.71 -33.34 -25.78
N PHE A 83 12.41 -33.55 -25.61
CA PHE A 83 11.73 -34.77 -26.02
C PHE A 83 11.74 -34.96 -27.54
N LYS A 84 11.54 -33.90 -28.32
CA LYS A 84 11.66 -33.97 -29.78
C LYS A 84 13.07 -34.37 -30.22
N GLU A 85 14.09 -33.82 -29.61
CA GLU A 85 15.48 -34.19 -29.92
C GLU A 85 15.83 -35.61 -29.42
N TYR A 86 15.31 -36.01 -28.28
CA TYR A 86 15.46 -37.39 -27.79
C TYR A 86 14.87 -38.40 -28.76
N ARG A 87 13.70 -38.12 -29.36
CA ARG A 87 13.10 -39.00 -30.37
C ARG A 87 13.97 -39.17 -31.62
N LYS A 88 14.75 -38.16 -32.00
CA LYS A 88 15.64 -38.20 -33.17
C LYS A 88 16.93 -38.98 -32.89
N ALA A 89 17.50 -38.81 -31.72
CA ALA A 89 18.84 -39.35 -31.37
C ALA A 89 18.89 -39.80 -29.91
N LYS A 90 18.23 -40.91 -29.57
CA LYS A 90 18.08 -41.42 -28.20
C LYS A 90 19.39 -41.56 -27.43
N SER A 91 20.37 -42.23 -28.02
CA SER A 91 21.63 -42.54 -27.33
C SER A 91 22.51 -41.32 -27.06
N ILE A 92 22.51 -40.34 -27.94
CA ILE A 92 23.30 -39.11 -27.83
C ILE A 92 22.64 -38.17 -26.83
N THR A 93 21.33 -38.00 -26.88
CA THR A 93 20.56 -37.13 -25.99
C THR A 93 20.58 -37.65 -24.55
N GLU A 94 20.50 -38.97 -24.36
CA GLU A 94 20.57 -39.62 -23.07
C GLU A 94 21.93 -39.39 -22.39
N LYS A 95 23.03 -39.56 -23.12
CA LYS A 95 24.38 -39.26 -22.62
C LYS A 95 24.56 -37.79 -22.28
N ARG A 96 24.03 -36.90 -23.11
CA ARG A 96 24.10 -35.44 -22.85
C ARG A 96 23.36 -35.04 -21.59
N LEU A 97 22.14 -35.50 -21.40
CA LEU A 97 21.33 -35.24 -20.21
C LEU A 97 21.96 -35.81 -18.96
N TYR A 98 22.55 -37.01 -19.06
CA TYR A 98 23.28 -37.63 -17.95
C TYR A 98 24.51 -36.79 -17.54
N LEU A 99 25.32 -36.33 -18.52
CA LEU A 99 26.49 -35.49 -18.27
C LEU A 99 26.10 -34.11 -17.69
N GLU A 100 25.03 -33.50 -18.18
CA GLU A 100 24.54 -32.23 -17.62
C GLU A 100 24.06 -32.40 -16.16
N SER A 101 23.37 -33.49 -15.82
CA SER A 101 22.93 -33.76 -14.47
C SER A 101 24.08 -34.07 -13.51
N GLU A 102 25.11 -34.83 -13.96
CA GLU A 102 26.33 -35.09 -13.17
C GLU A 102 27.14 -33.80 -12.95
N TYR A 103 27.26 -32.94 -13.97
CA TYR A 103 27.94 -31.66 -13.85
C TYR A 103 27.26 -30.75 -12.84
N LEU A 104 25.93 -30.67 -12.86
CA LEU A 104 25.14 -29.91 -11.88
C LEU A 104 25.31 -30.46 -10.45
N LYS A 105 25.31 -31.78 -10.27
CA LYS A 105 25.60 -32.40 -8.97
C LYS A 105 26.98 -32.06 -8.46
N TYR A 106 27.98 -32.06 -9.34
CA TYR A 106 29.36 -31.73 -9.00
C TYR A 106 29.48 -30.27 -8.58
N LEU A 107 28.83 -29.32 -9.29
CA LEU A 107 28.78 -27.91 -8.92
C LEU A 107 28.09 -27.67 -7.58
N ILE A 108 26.99 -28.36 -7.30
CA ILE A 108 26.28 -28.27 -6.00
C ILE A 108 27.16 -28.78 -4.85
N LEU A 109 27.90 -29.84 -5.07
CA LEU A 109 28.85 -30.39 -4.09
C LEU A 109 30.01 -29.45 -3.80
N LEU A 110 30.56 -28.78 -4.84
CA LEU A 110 31.62 -27.78 -4.68
C LEU A 110 31.13 -26.56 -3.90
N LEU A 111 29.93 -26.07 -4.19
CA LEU A 111 29.33 -24.91 -3.49
C LEU A 111 28.99 -25.20 -2.03
N LYS A 112 28.77 -26.47 -1.67
CA LYS A 112 28.43 -26.87 -0.31
C LYS A 112 29.68 -27.01 0.60
N ASN A 113 30.87 -27.08 0.00
CA ASN A 113 32.15 -27.21 0.73
C ASN A 113 32.91 -25.88 0.84
N TYR A 114 32.31 -24.77 0.41
CA TYR A 114 32.76 -23.41 0.64
C TYR A 114 31.83 -22.66 1.60
#